data_0a92cfb1db087ba5b3ae2ca322017b20
#
_entry.id   0a92cfb1db087ba5b3ae2ca322017b20
#
_cell.length_a   1.000
_cell.length_b   1.000
_cell.length_c   1.000
_cell.angle_alpha   90.00
_cell.angle_beta   90.00
_cell.angle_gamma   90.00
#
_symmetry.space_group_name_H-M   'P 1'
#
loop_
_entity.id
_entity.type
_entity.pdbx_description
1 polymer ?
#
loop_
_entity_poly.entity_id
_entity_poly.type
_entity_poly.pdbx_seq_one_letter_code
_entity_poly.pdbx_strand_id
1 'polypeptide(L)'
;MSETSGSDTASSTTATPTSAPVAKKVPFERTHHGHTFIDDYEWMREKESPEVIAHLEAENEWTTAQTAHLEGLRDSIFTEIKTRIKETDMSVPNRRGNYWYFSRTKAGLDYGISVRIPISGPDDWTPPEVGEESLPGEEVVFDSNIAAEGQEFFSLGSFSLSDDGSSLLYGVDTTGDERYTLRVRDLATGDDLPDTIDGTFAGASLDPSGRFVFYTTVDDAWRPEKVWRHVVGTSRDGDGGIFHEADERFFVGSGFSRSGRMMFVVTGSKTTTGYWSISADDLEAEPQEIWPRTDGVEYNVEHAVIGGEDRFLITHNRDRADFDLVDVP
;
A
#
# COMPACT_ATOMS: atom_id res chain seq x y z
N MET A 1 53.06 -40.86 -1.28
CA MET A 1 53.24 -39.49 -1.79
C MET A 1 51.87 -38.97 -2.14
N SER A 2 51.27 -38.23 -1.27
CA SER A 2 50.00 -37.56 -1.47
C SER A 2 50.22 -36.08 -1.16
N GLU A 3 50.17 -35.28 -2.22
CA GLU A 3 50.24 -33.81 -2.10
C GLU A 3 48.86 -33.26 -1.70
N THR A 4 48.85 -32.61 -0.57
CA THR A 4 47.73 -31.81 -0.09
C THR A 4 47.88 -30.39 -0.65
N SER A 5 47.03 -30.01 -1.59
CA SER A 5 46.90 -28.61 -2.06
C SER A 5 46.12 -27.82 -1.01
N GLY A 6 46.77 -26.96 -0.28
CA GLY A 6 46.16 -25.95 0.55
C GLY A 6 45.60 -24.84 -0.34
N SER A 7 44.30 -24.57 -0.21
CA SER A 7 43.69 -23.37 -0.79
C SER A 7 43.91 -22.20 0.17
N ASP A 8 44.80 -21.29 -0.16
CA ASP A 8 44.94 -19.99 0.48
C ASP A 8 43.70 -19.13 0.16
N THR A 9 42.76 -19.03 1.07
CA THR A 9 41.75 -17.99 1.07
C THR A 9 42.41 -16.70 1.51
N ALA A 10 42.77 -15.86 0.55
CA ALA A 10 43.22 -14.50 0.82
C ALA A 10 42.08 -13.72 1.46
N SER A 11 42.16 -13.52 2.77
CA SER A 11 41.36 -12.55 3.49
C SER A 11 41.77 -11.14 3.02
N SER A 12 40.94 -10.52 2.18
CA SER A 12 41.11 -9.10 1.83
C SER A 12 40.75 -8.27 3.05
N THR A 13 41.75 -7.86 3.82
CA THR A 13 41.60 -6.78 4.80
C THR A 13 41.35 -5.49 4.04
N THR A 14 40.09 -5.13 3.83
CA THR A 14 39.70 -3.78 3.39
C THR A 14 40.15 -2.79 4.42
N ALA A 15 41.04 -1.86 4.05
CA ALA A 15 41.53 -0.82 4.96
C ALA A 15 40.34 0.08 5.34
N THR A 16 40.20 0.35 6.65
CA THR A 16 39.18 1.27 7.15
C THR A 16 39.29 2.62 6.44
N PRO A 17 38.20 3.16 5.84
CA PRO A 17 38.24 4.46 5.18
C PRO A 17 38.69 5.56 6.15
N THR A 18 39.64 6.40 5.75
CA THR A 18 40.21 7.46 6.59
C THR A 18 39.47 8.80 6.46
N SER A 19 38.65 8.98 5.45
CA SER A 19 37.85 10.19 5.21
C SER A 19 36.50 9.80 4.59
N ALA A 20 35.49 10.63 4.83
CA ALA A 20 34.19 10.46 4.16
C ALA A 20 34.35 10.55 2.64
N PRO A 21 33.58 9.76 1.87
CA PRO A 21 33.50 9.90 0.43
C PRO A 21 33.07 11.31 0.03
N VAL A 22 33.53 11.76 -1.10
CA VAL A 22 33.14 13.08 -1.63
C VAL A 22 32.56 12.88 -3.02
N ALA A 23 31.31 13.22 -3.21
CA ALA A 23 30.68 13.18 -4.52
C ALA A 23 31.38 14.14 -5.48
N LYS A 24 31.70 13.66 -6.68
CA LYS A 24 32.29 14.50 -7.72
C LYS A 24 31.26 15.58 -8.14
N LYS A 25 31.79 16.72 -8.56
CA LYS A 25 30.99 17.79 -9.16
C LYS A 25 31.07 17.72 -10.67
N VAL A 26 29.91 17.53 -11.33
CA VAL A 26 29.75 17.56 -12.78
C VAL A 26 28.68 18.60 -13.11
N PRO A 27 29.07 19.83 -13.48
CA PRO A 27 28.10 20.89 -13.72
C PRO A 27 27.10 20.50 -14.81
N PHE A 28 25.82 20.58 -14.48
CA PHE A 28 24.70 20.36 -15.38
C PHE A 28 23.72 21.54 -15.26
N GLU A 29 23.37 22.13 -16.42
CA GLU A 29 22.46 23.27 -16.44
C GLU A 29 21.00 22.79 -16.40
N ARG A 30 20.22 23.27 -15.44
CA ARG A 30 18.78 23.00 -15.30
C ARG A 30 17.99 24.30 -15.36
N THR A 31 16.85 24.25 -16.04
CA THR A 31 15.92 25.40 -16.11
C THR A 31 14.54 24.96 -15.62
N HIS A 32 14.04 25.62 -14.57
CA HIS A 32 12.70 25.43 -14.05
C HIS A 32 12.00 26.78 -13.87
N HIS A 33 10.78 26.89 -14.36
CA HIS A 33 9.94 28.10 -14.28
C HIS A 33 10.66 29.38 -14.77
N GLY A 34 11.52 29.23 -15.79
CA GLY A 34 12.31 30.35 -16.35
C GLY A 34 13.57 30.70 -15.56
N HIS A 35 13.89 30.01 -14.47
CA HIS A 35 15.12 30.14 -13.71
C HIS A 35 16.12 29.06 -14.08
N THR A 36 17.33 29.47 -14.47
CA THR A 36 18.43 28.57 -14.81
C THR A 36 19.42 28.53 -13.65
N PHE A 37 19.85 27.33 -13.27
CA PHE A 37 20.84 27.07 -12.23
C PHE A 37 21.73 25.89 -12.63
N ILE A 38 22.90 25.78 -11.97
CA ILE A 38 23.83 24.66 -12.17
C ILE A 38 23.57 23.62 -11.07
N ASP A 39 23.32 22.38 -11.48
CA ASP A 39 23.25 21.21 -10.61
C ASP A 39 24.55 20.40 -10.79
N ASP A 40 25.41 20.42 -9.78
CA ASP A 40 26.68 19.69 -9.80
C ASP A 40 26.49 18.17 -9.61
N TYR A 41 25.30 17.72 -9.22
CA TYR A 41 25.03 16.34 -8.82
C TYR A 41 23.94 15.66 -9.65
N GLU A 42 23.51 16.23 -10.76
CA GLU A 42 22.51 15.64 -11.67
C GLU A 42 22.87 14.20 -12.07
N TRP A 43 24.17 13.88 -12.21
CA TRP A 43 24.67 12.55 -12.55
C TRP A 43 24.23 11.45 -11.57
N MET A 44 23.90 11.80 -10.31
CA MET A 44 23.41 10.84 -9.31
C MET A 44 22.00 10.31 -9.59
N ARG A 45 21.28 10.89 -10.53
CA ARG A 45 19.96 10.41 -10.96
C ARG A 45 20.02 9.14 -11.81
N GLU A 46 21.18 8.83 -12.38
CA GLU A 46 21.44 7.63 -13.16
C GLU A 46 21.64 6.43 -12.22
N LYS A 47 20.54 5.92 -11.65
CA LYS A 47 20.53 4.91 -10.59
C LYS A 47 21.36 3.66 -10.89
N GLU A 48 21.35 3.22 -12.14
CA GLU A 48 22.06 2.01 -12.61
C GLU A 48 23.50 2.28 -13.02
N SER A 49 23.97 3.53 -12.93
CA SER A 49 25.34 3.87 -13.27
C SER A 49 26.32 3.21 -12.30
N PRO A 50 27.35 2.47 -12.77
CA PRO A 50 28.36 1.91 -11.90
C PRO A 50 29.06 2.93 -11.01
N GLU A 51 29.12 4.17 -11.45
CA GLU A 51 29.75 5.27 -10.70
C GLU A 51 28.86 5.74 -9.54
N VAL A 52 27.54 5.79 -9.73
CA VAL A 52 26.58 6.07 -8.64
C VAL A 52 26.63 4.95 -7.62
N ILE A 53 26.57 3.70 -8.07
CA ILE A 53 26.63 2.52 -7.20
C ILE A 53 27.92 2.52 -6.37
N ALA A 54 29.08 2.72 -7.01
CA ALA A 54 30.37 2.75 -6.32
C ALA A 54 30.45 3.89 -5.28
N HIS A 55 29.82 5.03 -5.55
CA HIS A 55 29.74 6.12 -4.56
C HIS A 55 28.88 5.73 -3.35
N LEU A 56 27.71 5.13 -3.57
CA LEU A 56 26.83 4.66 -2.50
C LEU A 56 27.46 3.55 -1.66
N GLU A 57 28.18 2.61 -2.29
CA GLU A 57 28.93 1.57 -1.60
C GLU A 57 30.02 2.16 -0.69
N ALA A 58 30.77 3.16 -1.20
CA ALA A 58 31.79 3.84 -0.40
C ALA A 58 31.20 4.59 0.79
N GLU A 59 30.02 5.24 0.64
CA GLU A 59 29.28 5.88 1.75
C GLU A 59 28.84 4.83 2.80
N ASN A 60 28.37 3.66 2.37
CA ASN A 60 27.99 2.57 3.25
C ASN A 60 29.21 2.02 4.01
N GLU A 61 30.35 1.79 3.34
CA GLU A 61 31.60 1.37 3.98
C GLU A 61 32.08 2.37 5.01
N TRP A 62 32.06 3.66 4.68
CA TRP A 62 32.38 4.74 5.60
C TRP A 62 31.48 4.73 6.84
N THR A 63 30.17 4.67 6.63
CA THR A 63 29.18 4.63 7.70
C THR A 63 29.39 3.44 8.63
N THR A 64 29.60 2.25 8.06
CA THR A 64 29.89 1.02 8.81
C THR A 64 31.13 1.17 9.66
N ALA A 65 32.23 1.71 9.09
CA ALA A 65 33.49 1.92 9.81
C ALA A 65 33.33 2.95 10.95
N GLN A 66 32.61 4.04 10.72
CA GLN A 66 32.42 5.08 11.73
C GLN A 66 31.50 4.65 12.87
N THR A 67 30.53 3.77 12.58
CA THR A 67 29.53 3.30 13.56
C THR A 67 29.82 1.94 14.17
N ALA A 68 30.94 1.29 13.81
CA ALA A 68 31.32 -0.03 14.32
C ALA A 68 31.37 -0.10 15.87
N HIS A 69 31.79 0.97 16.52
CA HIS A 69 31.85 1.06 17.98
C HIS A 69 30.46 1.05 18.66
N LEU A 70 29.37 1.25 17.91
CA LEU A 70 27.99 1.27 18.38
C LEU A 70 27.29 -0.11 18.23
N GLU A 71 27.95 -1.12 17.66
CA GLU A 71 27.34 -2.43 17.36
C GLU A 71 26.70 -3.06 18.61
N GLY A 72 27.41 -3.12 19.73
CA GLY A 72 26.85 -3.65 20.98
C GLY A 72 25.64 -2.86 21.51
N LEU A 73 25.60 -1.54 21.29
CA LEU A 73 24.46 -0.72 21.66
C LEU A 73 23.26 -0.99 20.72
N ARG A 74 23.48 -1.12 19.42
CA ARG A 74 22.44 -1.49 18.44
C ARG A 74 21.80 -2.83 18.79
N ASP A 75 22.63 -3.85 19.08
CA ASP A 75 22.17 -5.18 19.45
C ASP A 75 21.34 -5.15 20.74
N SER A 76 21.77 -4.36 21.72
CA SER A 76 21.04 -4.21 22.97
C SER A 76 19.67 -3.55 22.75
N ILE A 77 19.61 -2.47 21.96
CA ILE A 77 18.37 -1.77 21.63
C ILE A 77 17.46 -2.67 20.81
N PHE A 78 17.99 -3.35 19.79
CA PHE A 78 17.22 -4.28 18.96
C PHE A 78 16.60 -5.40 19.82
N THR A 79 17.40 -6.01 20.68
CA THR A 79 16.93 -7.08 21.59
C THR A 79 15.87 -6.56 22.55
N GLU A 80 16.06 -5.35 23.11
CA GLU A 80 15.06 -4.74 24.00
C GLU A 80 13.74 -4.50 23.31
N ILE A 81 13.76 -3.96 22.08
CA ILE A 81 12.55 -3.73 21.29
C ILE A 81 11.88 -5.06 20.93
N LYS A 82 12.65 -6.00 20.37
CA LYS A 82 12.15 -7.31 19.94
C LYS A 82 11.48 -8.09 21.08
N THR A 83 12.07 -8.11 22.25
CA THR A 83 11.52 -8.84 23.40
C THR A 83 10.22 -8.25 23.97
N ARG A 84 9.87 -7.02 23.59
CA ARG A 84 8.60 -6.37 23.96
C ARG A 84 7.47 -6.66 22.96
N ILE A 85 7.79 -7.24 21.80
CA ILE A 85 6.83 -7.55 20.74
C ILE A 85 6.39 -8.99 20.91
N LYS A 86 5.08 -9.22 20.93
CA LYS A 86 4.51 -10.56 20.86
C LYS A 86 4.55 -11.02 19.41
N GLU A 87 5.51 -11.93 19.08
CA GLU A 87 5.70 -12.38 17.69
C GLU A 87 4.55 -13.27 17.20
N THR A 88 4.01 -14.16 18.05
CA THR A 88 2.80 -14.93 17.75
C THR A 88 1.60 -14.19 18.31
N ASP A 89 0.86 -13.52 17.46
CA ASP A 89 -0.26 -12.67 17.86
C ASP A 89 -1.42 -12.72 16.85
N MET A 90 -2.57 -12.18 17.22
CA MET A 90 -3.75 -12.10 16.38
C MET A 90 -4.41 -10.73 16.50
N SER A 91 -5.01 -10.27 15.39
CA SER A 91 -5.88 -9.11 15.44
C SER A 91 -7.24 -9.44 16.05
N VAL A 92 -7.98 -8.41 16.44
CA VAL A 92 -9.38 -8.55 16.86
C VAL A 92 -10.22 -8.98 15.65
N PRO A 93 -11.09 -10.01 15.79
CA PRO A 93 -11.99 -10.41 14.72
C PRO A 93 -12.95 -9.29 14.33
N ASN A 94 -13.13 -9.09 13.03
CA ASN A 94 -14.01 -8.10 12.45
C ASN A 94 -15.05 -8.79 11.55
N ARG A 95 -16.34 -8.55 11.81
CA ARG A 95 -17.41 -9.15 11.01
C ARG A 95 -17.62 -8.40 9.71
N ARG A 96 -17.59 -9.14 8.58
CA ARG A 96 -18.01 -8.66 7.28
C ARG A 96 -18.83 -9.75 6.59
N GLY A 97 -20.04 -9.42 6.17
CA GLY A 97 -20.94 -10.39 5.56
C GLY A 97 -21.17 -11.63 6.46
N ASN A 98 -20.86 -12.79 5.92
CA ASN A 98 -21.06 -14.08 6.56
C ASN A 98 -19.83 -14.63 7.28
N TYR A 99 -18.81 -13.80 7.50
CA TYR A 99 -17.55 -14.24 8.08
C TYR A 99 -17.04 -13.26 9.16
N TRP A 100 -16.26 -13.80 10.11
CA TRP A 100 -15.34 -13.08 10.97
C TRP A 100 -13.96 -13.15 10.34
N TYR A 101 -13.36 -12.00 10.07
CA TYR A 101 -11.99 -11.87 9.52
C TYR A 101 -11.04 -11.39 10.58
N PHE A 102 -9.84 -11.97 10.60
CA PHE A 102 -8.74 -11.54 11.47
C PHE A 102 -7.41 -11.93 10.85
N SER A 103 -6.32 -11.40 11.39
CA SER A 103 -4.97 -11.77 10.98
C SER A 103 -4.23 -12.50 12.09
N ARG A 104 -3.27 -13.31 11.69
CA ARG A 104 -2.34 -13.99 12.57
C ARG A 104 -0.92 -13.64 12.19
N THR A 105 -0.06 -13.45 13.18
CA THR A 105 1.40 -13.52 13.03
C THR A 105 1.93 -14.76 13.75
N LYS A 106 3.04 -15.30 13.30
CA LYS A 106 3.71 -16.46 13.94
C LYS A 106 5.18 -16.16 14.08
N ALA A 107 5.76 -16.51 15.24
CA ALA A 107 7.17 -16.37 15.49
C ALA A 107 7.99 -17.08 14.39
N GLY A 108 8.99 -16.38 13.85
CA GLY A 108 9.84 -16.88 12.77
C GLY A 108 9.27 -16.72 11.36
N LEU A 109 8.08 -16.12 11.19
CA LEU A 109 7.54 -15.68 9.90
C LEU A 109 7.64 -14.16 9.79
N ASP A 110 7.88 -13.67 8.58
CA ASP A 110 8.09 -12.24 8.33
C ASP A 110 6.78 -11.48 8.07
N TYR A 111 5.72 -12.20 7.64
CA TYR A 111 4.46 -11.60 7.22
C TYR A 111 3.25 -12.18 7.95
N GLY A 112 2.15 -11.43 7.91
CA GLY A 112 0.87 -11.87 8.46
C GLY A 112 0.13 -12.88 7.56
N ILE A 113 -0.79 -13.61 8.18
CA ILE A 113 -1.71 -14.54 7.53
C ILE A 113 -3.12 -14.00 7.76
N SER A 114 -3.83 -13.67 6.70
CA SER A 114 -5.23 -13.27 6.76
C SER A 114 -6.12 -14.51 6.76
N VAL A 115 -7.01 -14.61 7.74
CA VAL A 115 -7.88 -15.75 7.94
C VAL A 115 -9.34 -15.31 8.15
N ARG A 116 -10.28 -16.24 7.95
CA ARG A 116 -11.69 -16.02 8.24
C ARG A 116 -12.32 -17.27 8.86
N ILE A 117 -13.44 -17.06 9.53
CA ILE A 117 -14.29 -18.13 10.04
C ILE A 117 -15.75 -17.81 9.76
N PRO A 118 -16.59 -18.75 9.29
CA PRO A 118 -18.00 -18.49 9.08
C PRO A 118 -18.71 -18.10 10.37
N ILE A 119 -19.67 -17.16 10.27
CA ILE A 119 -20.60 -16.88 11.37
C ILE A 119 -21.50 -18.08 11.62
N SER A 120 -21.98 -18.24 12.87
CA SER A 120 -22.94 -19.32 13.20
C SER A 120 -24.36 -19.04 12.70
N GLY A 121 -24.67 -17.79 12.35
CA GLY A 121 -25.95 -17.35 11.81
C GLY A 121 -26.01 -15.84 11.63
N PRO A 122 -27.06 -15.29 10.99
CA PRO A 122 -27.15 -13.87 10.65
C PRO A 122 -27.18 -12.96 11.89
N ASP A 123 -27.65 -13.45 13.01
CA ASP A 123 -27.73 -12.72 14.30
C ASP A 123 -26.49 -12.92 15.19
N ASP A 124 -25.47 -13.63 14.69
CA ASP A 124 -24.22 -13.85 15.42
C ASP A 124 -23.33 -12.60 15.36
N TRP A 125 -23.38 -11.81 16.40
CA TRP A 125 -22.53 -10.62 16.62
C TRP A 125 -21.48 -10.81 17.72
N THR A 126 -21.32 -12.06 18.18
CA THR A 126 -20.29 -12.39 19.18
C THR A 126 -19.01 -12.81 18.47
N PRO A 127 -17.96 -11.99 18.56
CA PRO A 127 -16.68 -12.35 17.92
C PRO A 127 -16.14 -13.65 18.54
N PRO A 128 -15.52 -14.52 17.73
CA PRO A 128 -14.90 -15.73 18.24
C PRO A 128 -13.73 -15.38 19.18
N GLU A 129 -13.54 -16.19 20.21
CA GLU A 129 -12.33 -16.11 21.03
C GLU A 129 -11.15 -16.70 20.24
N VAL A 130 -10.28 -15.81 19.75
CA VAL A 130 -9.09 -16.20 18.99
C VAL A 130 -7.90 -16.42 19.92
N GLY A 131 -7.16 -17.50 19.68
CA GLY A 131 -5.97 -17.88 20.40
C GLY A 131 -4.82 -18.20 19.43
N GLU A 132 -3.70 -18.70 19.95
CA GLU A 132 -2.53 -19.05 19.12
C GLU A 132 -2.82 -20.20 18.17
N GLU A 133 -3.70 -21.12 18.57
CA GLU A 133 -4.14 -22.25 17.74
C GLU A 133 -5.25 -21.83 16.77
N SER A 134 -5.27 -22.46 15.60
CA SER A 134 -6.34 -22.25 14.60
C SER A 134 -7.68 -22.75 15.13
N LEU A 135 -8.74 -22.00 14.86
CA LEU A 135 -10.09 -22.35 15.25
C LEU A 135 -10.71 -23.42 14.31
N PRO A 136 -11.62 -24.28 14.80
CA PRO A 136 -12.37 -25.17 13.93
C PRO A 136 -13.16 -24.39 12.86
N GLY A 137 -12.94 -24.73 11.59
CA GLY A 137 -13.56 -24.03 10.45
C GLY A 137 -12.86 -22.74 10.03
N GLU A 138 -11.70 -22.44 10.59
CA GLU A 138 -10.86 -21.33 10.14
C GLU A 138 -10.29 -21.61 8.75
N GLU A 139 -10.42 -20.64 7.85
CA GLU A 139 -9.96 -20.69 6.47
C GLU A 139 -8.90 -19.64 6.24
N VAL A 140 -7.80 -19.98 5.56
CA VAL A 140 -6.80 -19.00 5.11
C VAL A 140 -7.37 -18.27 3.89
N VAL A 141 -7.45 -16.94 3.99
CA VAL A 141 -7.83 -16.04 2.90
C VAL A 141 -6.61 -15.67 2.06
N PHE A 142 -5.50 -15.33 2.76
CA PHE A 142 -4.24 -14.98 2.11
C PHE A 142 -3.07 -15.17 3.08
N ASP A 143 -2.08 -15.94 2.66
CA ASP A 143 -0.82 -16.09 3.39
C ASP A 143 0.28 -15.32 2.68
N SER A 144 0.68 -14.17 3.26
CA SER A 144 1.72 -13.33 2.70
C SER A 144 3.10 -14.00 2.70
N ASN A 145 3.33 -14.99 3.58
CA ASN A 145 4.60 -15.72 3.60
C ASN A 145 4.71 -16.65 2.39
N ILE A 146 3.62 -17.32 2.00
CA ILE A 146 3.59 -18.14 0.78
C ILE A 146 3.74 -17.26 -0.44
N ALA A 147 3.07 -16.09 -0.48
CA ALA A 147 3.17 -15.18 -1.60
C ALA A 147 4.57 -14.56 -1.76
N ALA A 148 5.32 -14.45 -0.65
CA ALA A 148 6.69 -13.93 -0.62
C ALA A 148 7.75 -14.99 -0.96
N GLU A 149 7.40 -16.27 -1.08
CA GLU A 149 8.38 -17.32 -1.35
C GLU A 149 9.18 -17.05 -2.63
N GLY A 150 10.50 -17.06 -2.51
CA GLY A 150 11.42 -16.83 -3.64
C GLY A 150 11.57 -15.38 -4.08
N GLN A 151 10.95 -14.43 -3.38
CA GLN A 151 11.10 -12.99 -3.64
C GLN A 151 12.19 -12.40 -2.73
N GLU A 152 13.01 -11.49 -3.26
CA GLU A 152 13.97 -10.72 -2.45
C GLU A 152 13.28 -9.61 -1.65
N PHE A 153 12.15 -9.12 -2.15
CA PHE A 153 11.28 -8.13 -1.53
C PHE A 153 9.82 -8.53 -1.71
N PHE A 154 8.98 -8.22 -0.73
CA PHE A 154 7.53 -8.42 -0.82
C PHE A 154 6.79 -7.36 0.00
N SER A 155 5.79 -6.75 -0.61
CA SER A 155 4.87 -5.84 0.05
C SER A 155 3.44 -6.07 -0.47
N LEU A 156 2.47 -6.13 0.45
CA LEU A 156 1.04 -6.21 0.15
C LEU A 156 0.45 -4.80 0.23
N GLY A 157 0.12 -4.19 -0.93
CA GLY A 157 -0.38 -2.82 -1.01
C GLY A 157 -1.88 -2.68 -1.18
N SER A 158 -2.57 -3.77 -1.57
CA SER A 158 -4.02 -3.78 -1.72
C SER A 158 -4.59 -5.10 -1.21
N PHE A 159 -5.72 -5.02 -0.50
CA PHE A 159 -6.44 -6.18 0.02
C PHE A 159 -7.92 -5.82 0.17
N SER A 160 -8.77 -6.34 -0.70
CA SER A 160 -10.20 -6.03 -0.71
C SER A 160 -11.03 -7.27 -1.05
N LEU A 161 -12.11 -7.47 -0.32
CA LEU A 161 -13.00 -8.63 -0.47
C LEU A 161 -14.34 -8.20 -1.07
N SER A 162 -15.00 -9.09 -1.81
CA SER A 162 -16.41 -8.96 -2.12
C SER A 162 -17.27 -9.15 -0.85
N ASP A 163 -18.50 -8.63 -0.84
CA ASP A 163 -19.37 -8.71 0.35
C ASP A 163 -19.85 -10.12 0.67
N ASP A 164 -19.99 -10.96 -0.35
CA ASP A 164 -20.31 -12.38 -0.19
C ASP A 164 -19.10 -13.22 0.27
N GLY A 165 -17.90 -12.63 0.25
CA GLY A 165 -16.66 -13.31 0.60
C GLY A 165 -16.17 -14.33 -0.41
N SER A 166 -16.65 -14.28 -1.67
CA SER A 166 -16.25 -15.21 -2.73
C SER A 166 -14.95 -14.80 -3.42
N SER A 167 -14.66 -13.51 -3.47
CA SER A 167 -13.53 -12.95 -4.23
C SER A 167 -12.62 -12.07 -3.38
N LEU A 168 -11.32 -12.18 -3.63
CA LEU A 168 -10.27 -11.34 -3.05
C LEU A 168 -9.51 -10.61 -4.14
N LEU A 169 -9.52 -9.27 -4.10
CA LEU A 169 -8.53 -8.44 -4.77
C LEU A 169 -7.32 -8.29 -3.87
N TYR A 170 -6.13 -8.55 -4.40
CA TYR A 170 -4.88 -8.25 -3.71
C TYR A 170 -3.87 -7.65 -4.69
N GLY A 171 -2.96 -6.83 -4.16
CA GLY A 171 -1.91 -6.19 -4.94
C GLY A 171 -0.57 -6.35 -4.27
N VAL A 172 0.44 -6.83 -5.00
CA VAL A 172 1.77 -7.10 -4.49
C VAL A 172 2.84 -6.32 -5.25
N ASP A 173 3.83 -5.84 -4.50
CA ASP A 173 5.10 -5.32 -5.01
C ASP A 173 6.21 -6.29 -4.60
N THR A 174 6.98 -6.77 -5.57
CA THR A 174 8.12 -7.68 -5.37
C THR A 174 9.46 -7.05 -5.75
N THR A 175 9.47 -5.75 -6.03
CA THR A 175 10.66 -4.99 -6.45
C THR A 175 11.06 -3.90 -5.47
N GLY A 176 10.13 -3.43 -4.63
CA GLY A 176 10.35 -2.36 -3.65
C GLY A 176 10.21 -0.96 -4.25
N ASP A 177 9.58 -0.85 -5.42
CA ASP A 177 9.37 0.43 -6.10
C ASP A 177 7.95 1.00 -5.92
N GLU A 178 7.15 0.39 -5.01
CA GLU A 178 5.77 0.78 -4.70
C GLU A 178 4.81 0.75 -5.91
N ARG A 179 5.15 -0.03 -6.92
CA ARG A 179 4.26 -0.38 -8.04
C ARG A 179 3.76 -1.79 -7.86
N TYR A 180 2.47 -1.88 -7.72
CA TYR A 180 1.81 -3.13 -7.39
C TYR A 180 1.20 -3.78 -8.63
N THR A 181 1.26 -5.11 -8.66
CA THR A 181 0.51 -5.94 -9.59
C THR A 181 -0.74 -6.43 -8.87
N LEU A 182 -1.92 -6.05 -9.38
CA LEU A 182 -3.21 -6.50 -8.84
C LEU A 182 -3.61 -7.82 -9.47
N ARG A 183 -4.23 -8.67 -8.65
CA ARG A 183 -4.86 -9.93 -9.03
C ARG A 183 -6.18 -10.11 -8.30
N VAL A 184 -7.08 -10.87 -8.90
CA VAL A 184 -8.34 -11.28 -8.26
C VAL A 184 -8.32 -12.78 -8.06
N ARG A 185 -8.60 -13.24 -6.84
CA ARG A 185 -8.64 -14.65 -6.45
C ARG A 185 -10.05 -15.10 -6.17
N ASP A 186 -10.44 -16.25 -6.73
CA ASP A 186 -11.62 -16.99 -6.31
C ASP A 186 -11.29 -17.73 -4.99
N LEU A 187 -11.97 -17.38 -3.90
CA LEU A 187 -11.71 -17.94 -2.59
C LEU A 187 -12.32 -19.34 -2.40
N ALA A 188 -13.20 -19.80 -3.29
CA ALA A 188 -13.73 -21.16 -3.25
C ALA A 188 -12.75 -22.18 -3.82
N THR A 189 -11.98 -21.80 -4.86
CA THR A 189 -10.97 -22.65 -5.49
C THR A 189 -9.57 -22.37 -4.96
N GLY A 190 -9.30 -21.13 -4.52
CA GLY A 190 -7.98 -20.62 -4.17
C GLY A 190 -7.15 -20.20 -5.38
N ASP A 191 -7.71 -20.25 -6.58
CA ASP A 191 -7.03 -19.89 -7.81
C ASP A 191 -7.19 -18.41 -8.15
N ASP A 192 -6.15 -17.80 -8.72
CA ASP A 192 -6.23 -16.46 -9.27
C ASP A 192 -6.94 -16.49 -10.63
N LEU A 193 -7.84 -15.53 -10.84
CA LEU A 193 -8.43 -15.27 -12.13
C LEU A 193 -7.36 -14.78 -13.13
N PRO A 194 -7.63 -14.79 -14.44
CA PRO A 194 -6.64 -14.37 -15.42
C PRO A 194 -6.29 -12.87 -15.37
N ASP A 195 -7.03 -12.09 -14.59
CA ASP A 195 -6.82 -10.65 -14.43
C ASP A 195 -5.43 -10.35 -13.83
N THR A 196 -4.67 -9.50 -14.53
CA THR A 196 -3.39 -9.00 -14.07
C THR A 196 -3.28 -7.52 -14.45
N ILE A 197 -3.17 -6.65 -13.43
CA ILE A 197 -3.11 -5.19 -13.62
C ILE A 197 -1.81 -4.70 -13.00
N ASP A 198 -0.81 -4.45 -13.84
CA ASP A 198 0.52 -4.03 -13.42
C ASP A 198 0.63 -2.51 -13.25
N GLY A 199 1.62 -2.06 -12.45
CA GLY A 199 2.01 -0.66 -12.33
C GLY A 199 0.94 0.20 -11.68
N THR A 200 0.18 -0.36 -10.74
CA THR A 200 -0.80 0.36 -9.94
C THR A 200 -0.18 0.94 -8.68
N PHE A 201 -0.81 1.93 -8.09
CA PHE A 201 -0.49 2.40 -6.75
C PHE A 201 -1.23 1.55 -5.70
N ALA A 202 -0.80 1.62 -4.43
CA ALA A 202 -1.47 0.91 -3.34
C ALA A 202 -2.91 1.40 -3.12
N GLY A 203 -3.75 0.56 -2.51
CA GLY A 203 -5.10 0.94 -2.07
C GLY A 203 -6.20 0.69 -3.11
N ALA A 204 -5.99 -0.19 -4.08
CA ALA A 204 -7.07 -0.62 -4.98
C ALA A 204 -8.22 -1.30 -4.22
N SER A 205 -9.44 -1.14 -4.72
CA SER A 205 -10.66 -1.65 -4.12
C SER A 205 -11.45 -2.55 -5.08
N LEU A 206 -11.97 -3.65 -4.57
CA LEU A 206 -12.97 -4.48 -5.23
C LEU A 206 -14.36 -3.93 -4.85
N ASP A 207 -15.27 -3.81 -5.81
CA ASP A 207 -16.64 -3.45 -5.49
C ASP A 207 -17.35 -4.56 -4.66
N PRO A 208 -18.41 -4.23 -3.91
CA PRO A 208 -19.11 -5.19 -3.08
C PRO A 208 -19.58 -6.45 -3.80
N SER A 209 -19.92 -6.35 -5.09
CA SER A 209 -20.38 -7.50 -5.90
C SER A 209 -19.23 -8.34 -6.49
N GLY A 210 -17.99 -7.87 -6.40
CA GLY A 210 -16.82 -8.53 -7.01
C GLY A 210 -16.69 -8.37 -8.52
N ARG A 211 -17.44 -7.44 -9.12
CA ARG A 211 -17.48 -7.24 -10.58
C ARG A 211 -16.47 -6.23 -11.09
N PHE A 212 -16.14 -5.21 -10.30
CA PHE A 212 -15.26 -4.12 -10.70
C PHE A 212 -14.10 -3.95 -9.72
N VAL A 213 -12.94 -3.62 -10.27
CA VAL A 213 -11.77 -3.14 -9.51
C VAL A 213 -11.55 -1.66 -9.80
N PHE A 214 -11.40 -0.86 -8.75
CA PHE A 214 -10.98 0.55 -8.83
C PHE A 214 -9.55 0.67 -8.34
N TYR A 215 -8.70 1.30 -9.16
CA TYR A 215 -7.28 1.43 -8.85
C TYR A 215 -6.72 2.76 -9.33
N THR A 216 -5.58 3.17 -8.77
CA THR A 216 -4.89 4.40 -9.13
C THR A 216 -3.56 4.10 -9.81
N THR A 217 -3.15 5.02 -10.69
CA THR A 217 -1.80 5.08 -11.27
C THR A 217 -1.13 6.38 -10.92
N VAL A 218 0.21 6.38 -10.96
CA VAL A 218 1.04 7.54 -10.64
C VAL A 218 1.62 8.19 -11.90
N ASP A 219 1.89 9.49 -11.82
CA ASP A 219 2.64 10.23 -12.83
C ASP A 219 4.17 9.99 -12.68
N ASP A 220 4.96 10.67 -13.52
CA ASP A 220 6.42 10.57 -13.53
C ASP A 220 7.07 11.10 -12.22
N ALA A 221 6.34 11.93 -11.45
CA ALA A 221 6.74 12.43 -10.14
C ALA A 221 6.27 11.56 -8.98
N TRP A 222 5.73 10.37 -9.26
CA TRP A 222 5.20 9.41 -8.27
C TRP A 222 3.95 9.88 -7.54
N ARG A 223 3.19 10.79 -8.13
CA ARG A 223 1.94 11.32 -7.60
C ARG A 223 0.77 10.48 -8.11
N PRO A 224 -0.07 9.87 -7.24
CA PRO A 224 -1.33 9.28 -7.66
C PRO A 224 -2.23 10.37 -8.28
N GLU A 225 -2.52 10.23 -9.58
CA GLU A 225 -3.21 11.26 -10.36
C GLU A 225 -4.48 10.79 -11.05
N LYS A 226 -4.62 9.48 -11.25
CA LYS A 226 -5.69 8.94 -12.09
C LYS A 226 -6.34 7.71 -11.47
N VAL A 227 -7.67 7.68 -11.51
CA VAL A 227 -8.47 6.52 -11.10
C VAL A 227 -9.00 5.80 -12.33
N TRP A 228 -8.89 4.48 -12.31
CA TRP A 228 -9.34 3.57 -13.35
C TRP A 228 -10.40 2.63 -12.82
N ARG A 229 -11.24 2.14 -13.72
CA ARG A 229 -12.21 1.08 -13.48
C ARG A 229 -11.91 -0.10 -14.41
N HIS A 230 -11.69 -1.26 -13.82
CA HIS A 230 -11.49 -2.54 -14.49
C HIS A 230 -12.71 -3.44 -14.29
N VAL A 231 -13.11 -4.16 -15.31
CA VAL A 231 -14.15 -5.19 -15.23
C VAL A 231 -13.48 -6.54 -15.02
N VAL A 232 -13.74 -7.19 -13.88
CA VAL A 232 -13.16 -8.49 -13.52
C VAL A 232 -13.46 -9.52 -14.61
N GLY A 233 -12.45 -10.28 -15.00
CA GLY A 233 -12.50 -11.27 -16.09
C GLY A 233 -12.21 -10.70 -17.47
N THR A 234 -11.78 -9.43 -17.59
CA THR A 234 -11.42 -8.80 -18.88
C THR A 234 -9.94 -8.42 -18.96
N SER A 235 -9.49 -7.96 -20.12
CA SER A 235 -8.14 -7.43 -20.28
C SER A 235 -8.07 -5.99 -19.78
N ARG A 236 -6.95 -5.62 -19.13
CA ARG A 236 -6.61 -4.25 -18.74
C ARG A 236 -6.70 -3.24 -19.89
N ASP A 237 -6.47 -3.65 -21.14
CA ASP A 237 -6.55 -2.76 -22.32
C ASP A 237 -7.93 -2.15 -22.51
N GLY A 238 -8.97 -2.74 -21.89
CA GLY A 238 -10.34 -2.24 -21.90
C GLY A 238 -10.69 -1.31 -20.73
N ASP A 239 -9.75 -1.02 -19.82
CA ASP A 239 -10.04 -0.26 -18.62
C ASP A 239 -10.37 1.21 -18.93
N GLY A 240 -11.42 1.71 -18.28
CA GLY A 240 -11.84 3.09 -18.34
C GLY A 240 -11.17 3.98 -17.30
N GLY A 241 -10.48 5.04 -17.72
CA GLY A 241 -10.10 6.11 -16.80
C GLY A 241 -11.33 6.91 -16.41
N ILE A 242 -11.69 6.90 -15.11
CA ILE A 242 -12.91 7.55 -14.62
C ILE A 242 -12.65 8.90 -13.97
N PHE A 243 -11.41 9.19 -13.58
CA PHE A 243 -11.03 10.46 -12.97
C PHE A 243 -9.55 10.77 -13.23
N HIS A 244 -9.25 12.05 -13.48
CA HIS A 244 -7.89 12.54 -13.62
C HIS A 244 -7.74 13.91 -12.94
N GLU A 245 -6.79 14.01 -12.01
CA GLU A 245 -6.42 15.26 -11.33
C GLU A 245 -5.21 15.89 -12.01
N ALA A 246 -5.43 16.95 -12.73
CA ALA A 246 -4.37 17.66 -13.46
C ALA A 246 -3.57 18.64 -12.59
N ASP A 247 -4.08 19.03 -11.43
CA ASP A 247 -3.38 19.94 -10.52
C ASP A 247 -2.38 19.15 -9.67
N GLU A 248 -1.09 19.36 -9.95
CA GLU A 248 0.03 18.67 -9.30
C GLU A 248 0.09 18.85 -7.76
N ARG A 249 -0.68 19.78 -7.20
CA ARG A 249 -0.79 19.96 -5.75
C ARG A 249 -1.61 18.87 -5.06
N PHE A 250 -2.40 18.11 -5.81
CA PHE A 250 -3.35 17.13 -5.29
C PHE A 250 -2.93 15.70 -5.59
N PHE A 251 -3.17 14.84 -4.64
CA PHE A 251 -3.07 13.38 -4.74
C PHE A 251 -4.47 12.79 -4.86
N VAL A 252 -4.63 11.71 -5.61
CA VAL A 252 -5.92 11.06 -5.81
C VAL A 252 -5.94 9.72 -5.10
N GLY A 253 -7.08 9.41 -4.48
CA GLY A 253 -7.40 8.09 -3.95
C GLY A 253 -8.81 7.68 -4.32
N SER A 254 -9.13 6.42 -4.13
CA SER A 254 -10.49 5.91 -4.31
C SER A 254 -10.80 4.80 -3.30
N GLY A 255 -12.09 4.60 -3.00
CA GLY A 255 -12.53 3.56 -2.09
C GLY A 255 -14.03 3.56 -1.88
N PHE A 256 -14.56 2.48 -1.34
CA PHE A 256 -15.97 2.38 -1.01
C PHE A 256 -16.27 2.98 0.37
N SER A 257 -17.44 3.61 0.49
CA SER A 257 -18.02 3.96 1.77
C SER A 257 -18.18 2.73 2.66
N ARG A 258 -18.23 2.93 3.98
CA ARG A 258 -18.47 1.85 4.94
C ARG A 258 -19.79 1.10 4.69
N SER A 259 -20.78 1.78 4.14
CA SER A 259 -22.06 1.17 3.76
C SER A 259 -21.97 0.26 2.52
N GLY A 260 -20.87 0.31 1.75
CA GLY A 260 -20.72 -0.33 0.45
C GLY A 260 -21.57 0.29 -0.67
N ARG A 261 -22.35 1.35 -0.39
CA ARG A 261 -23.32 1.91 -1.35
C ARG A 261 -22.77 3.02 -2.23
N MET A 262 -21.63 3.59 -1.86
CA MET A 262 -20.97 4.64 -2.63
C MET A 262 -19.51 4.30 -2.85
N MET A 263 -19.04 4.47 -4.07
CA MET A 263 -17.64 4.53 -4.43
C MET A 263 -17.22 5.98 -4.43
N PHE A 264 -16.16 6.32 -3.69
CA PHE A 264 -15.62 7.67 -3.63
C PHE A 264 -14.33 7.80 -4.41
N VAL A 265 -14.18 8.92 -5.11
CA VAL A 265 -12.89 9.46 -5.54
C VAL A 265 -12.58 10.64 -4.64
N VAL A 266 -11.40 10.68 -4.08
CA VAL A 266 -10.95 11.75 -3.19
C VAL A 266 -9.68 12.39 -3.75
N THR A 267 -9.62 13.71 -3.71
CA THR A 267 -8.39 14.46 -3.97
C THR A 267 -7.99 15.23 -2.75
N GLY A 268 -6.69 15.25 -2.44
CA GLY A 268 -6.18 15.93 -1.27
C GLY A 268 -4.86 16.65 -1.53
N SER A 269 -4.78 17.89 -1.08
CA SER A 269 -3.54 18.65 -0.94
C SER A 269 -3.21 18.80 0.55
N LYS A 270 -2.28 19.69 0.92
CA LYS A 270 -1.95 19.96 2.33
C LYS A 270 -3.10 20.60 3.12
N THR A 271 -4.01 21.29 2.46
CA THR A 271 -5.02 22.15 3.11
C THR A 271 -6.38 22.13 2.40
N THR A 272 -6.54 21.31 1.36
CA THR A 272 -7.75 21.33 0.53
C THR A 272 -8.09 19.92 0.12
N THR A 273 -9.37 19.53 0.26
CA THR A 273 -9.88 18.25 -0.21
C THR A 273 -11.03 18.42 -1.21
N GLY A 274 -11.26 17.40 -2.03
CA GLY A 274 -12.39 17.29 -2.94
C GLY A 274 -12.89 15.85 -2.95
N TYR A 275 -14.21 15.65 -3.01
CA TYR A 275 -14.85 14.33 -3.06
C TYR A 275 -15.86 14.26 -4.21
N TRP A 276 -15.81 13.14 -4.90
CA TRP A 276 -16.79 12.71 -5.89
C TRP A 276 -17.34 11.36 -5.50
N SER A 277 -18.56 11.08 -5.87
CA SER A 277 -19.22 9.80 -5.60
C SER A 277 -19.78 9.17 -6.87
N ILE A 278 -19.82 7.83 -6.86
CA ILE A 278 -20.54 7.00 -7.81
C ILE A 278 -21.41 6.07 -6.98
N SER A 279 -22.70 5.92 -7.32
CA SER A 279 -23.57 4.94 -6.65
C SER A 279 -23.10 3.51 -6.96
N ALA A 280 -23.08 2.64 -5.94
CA ALA A 280 -22.80 1.21 -6.14
C ALA A 280 -23.88 0.49 -6.97
N ASP A 281 -25.07 1.10 -7.14
CA ASP A 281 -26.12 0.58 -8.00
C ASP A 281 -25.81 0.81 -9.50
N ASP A 282 -24.96 1.80 -9.83
CA ASP A 282 -24.51 2.10 -11.19
C ASP A 282 -23.03 2.55 -11.18
N LEU A 283 -22.13 1.60 -11.03
CA LEU A 283 -20.68 1.84 -11.02
C LEU A 283 -20.10 2.20 -12.41
N GLU A 284 -20.92 2.17 -13.46
CA GLU A 284 -20.53 2.62 -14.81
C GLU A 284 -20.76 4.11 -15.02
N ALA A 285 -21.50 4.78 -14.11
CA ALA A 285 -21.73 6.22 -14.14
C ALA A 285 -20.45 7.05 -13.94
N GLU A 286 -20.50 8.30 -14.35
CA GLU A 286 -19.43 9.27 -14.10
C GLU A 286 -19.45 9.76 -12.65
N PRO A 287 -18.27 10.00 -12.03
CA PRO A 287 -18.19 10.56 -10.69
C PRO A 287 -18.87 11.93 -10.57
N GLN A 288 -19.71 12.10 -9.55
CA GLN A 288 -20.40 13.35 -9.28
C GLN A 288 -19.76 14.05 -8.06
N GLU A 289 -19.39 15.35 -8.23
CA GLU A 289 -18.83 16.14 -7.15
C GLU A 289 -19.86 16.30 -6.01
N ILE A 290 -19.46 15.97 -4.77
CA ILE A 290 -20.34 16.08 -3.59
C ILE A 290 -20.41 17.53 -3.09
N TRP A 291 -19.26 18.16 -2.93
CA TRP A 291 -19.11 19.55 -2.56
C TRP A 291 -18.05 20.21 -3.45
N PRO A 292 -18.28 21.48 -3.90
CA PRO A 292 -17.27 22.20 -4.66
C PRO A 292 -15.97 22.32 -3.88
N ARG A 293 -14.88 21.89 -4.51
CA ARG A 293 -13.53 22.03 -3.96
C ARG A 293 -13.22 23.51 -3.74
N THR A 294 -12.86 23.89 -2.53
CA THR A 294 -12.59 25.28 -2.12
C THR A 294 -11.23 25.35 -1.45
N ASP A 295 -10.35 26.24 -1.91
CA ASP A 295 -9.01 26.39 -1.33
C ASP A 295 -9.07 26.67 0.19
N GLY A 296 -8.26 25.95 0.94
CA GLY A 296 -8.19 26.03 2.42
C GLY A 296 -9.32 25.30 3.14
N VAL A 297 -10.22 24.62 2.42
CA VAL A 297 -11.26 23.78 3.02
C VAL A 297 -10.88 22.32 2.92
N GLU A 298 -10.76 21.70 4.09
CA GLU A 298 -10.58 20.26 4.26
C GLU A 298 -11.90 19.66 4.70
N TYR A 299 -12.29 18.54 4.11
CA TYR A 299 -13.46 17.79 4.52
C TYR A 299 -13.32 16.31 4.23
N ASN A 300 -14.04 15.49 5.02
CA ASN A 300 -14.16 14.05 4.80
C ASN A 300 -15.64 13.71 4.65
N VAL A 301 -15.92 12.75 3.79
CA VAL A 301 -17.28 12.30 3.48
C VAL A 301 -17.42 10.83 3.85
N GLU A 302 -18.51 10.51 4.51
CA GLU A 302 -18.97 9.14 4.71
C GLU A 302 -20.44 9.02 4.33
N HIS A 303 -20.85 7.84 3.89
CA HIS A 303 -22.24 7.58 3.51
C HIS A 303 -22.97 6.79 4.62
N ALA A 304 -24.20 7.22 4.93
CA ALA A 304 -25.07 6.54 5.88
C ALA A 304 -26.52 6.50 5.37
N VAL A 305 -27.28 5.50 5.82
CA VAL A 305 -28.74 5.45 5.61
C VAL A 305 -29.42 5.92 6.88
N ILE A 306 -30.08 7.07 6.84
CA ILE A 306 -30.73 7.70 7.98
C ILE A 306 -32.23 7.84 7.69
N GLY A 307 -33.07 7.19 8.50
CA GLY A 307 -34.51 7.20 8.28
C GLY A 307 -34.97 6.54 6.97
N GLY A 308 -34.12 5.71 6.35
CA GLY A 308 -34.38 5.05 5.07
C GLY A 308 -33.93 5.85 3.86
N GLU A 309 -33.29 7.01 4.05
CA GLU A 309 -32.75 7.86 3.01
C GLU A 309 -31.22 7.81 3.01
N ASP A 310 -30.61 7.85 1.82
CA ASP A 310 -29.18 7.96 1.64
C ASP A 310 -28.72 9.37 2.00
N ARG A 311 -27.68 9.47 2.85
CA ARG A 311 -27.15 10.72 3.37
C ARG A 311 -25.64 10.73 3.33
N PHE A 312 -25.03 11.89 3.06
CA PHE A 312 -23.61 12.10 3.29
C PHE A 312 -23.37 12.78 4.63
N LEU A 313 -22.52 12.17 5.43
CA LEU A 313 -22.00 12.75 6.66
C LEU A 313 -20.67 13.41 6.36
N ILE A 314 -20.61 14.74 6.48
CA ILE A 314 -19.44 15.52 6.09
C ILE A 314 -18.84 16.20 7.30
N THR A 315 -17.60 15.87 7.66
CA THR A 315 -16.82 16.65 8.62
C THR A 315 -15.96 17.65 7.85
N HIS A 316 -15.96 18.93 8.22
CA HIS A 316 -15.29 19.98 7.48
C HIS A 316 -14.81 21.14 8.35
N ASN A 317 -13.77 21.87 7.86
CA ASN A 317 -13.23 23.06 8.53
C ASN A 317 -13.65 24.39 7.86
N ARG A 318 -14.71 24.40 7.03
CA ARG A 318 -15.13 25.57 6.23
C ARG A 318 -15.34 26.83 7.09
N ASP A 319 -15.99 26.67 8.24
CA ASP A 319 -16.37 27.79 9.11
C ASP A 319 -15.64 27.74 10.48
N ARG A 320 -15.00 26.62 10.80
CA ARG A 320 -14.32 26.39 12.09
C ARG A 320 -13.10 25.51 11.91
N ALA A 321 -11.96 25.92 12.48
CA ALA A 321 -10.71 25.18 12.44
C ALA A 321 -10.79 23.77 13.09
N ASP A 322 -11.66 23.62 14.11
CA ASP A 322 -11.85 22.36 14.84
C ASP A 322 -12.90 21.42 14.21
N PHE A 323 -13.27 21.68 12.97
CA PHE A 323 -14.26 20.97 12.16
C PHE A 323 -15.68 20.98 12.73
N ASP A 324 -16.64 20.98 11.84
CA ASP A 324 -18.07 20.74 12.10
C ASP A 324 -18.52 19.47 11.37
N LEU A 325 -19.60 18.87 11.83
CA LEU A 325 -20.26 17.74 11.18
C LEU A 325 -21.60 18.23 10.62
N VAL A 326 -21.83 17.96 9.35
CA VAL A 326 -23.14 18.19 8.70
C VAL A 326 -23.63 16.92 8.03
N ASP A 327 -24.92 16.82 7.89
CA ASP A 327 -25.59 15.76 7.15
C ASP A 327 -26.29 16.40 5.94
N VAL A 328 -26.05 15.85 4.73
CA VAL A 328 -26.63 16.33 3.50
C VAL A 328 -27.22 15.18 2.69
N PRO A 329 -28.28 15.45 1.87
CA PRO A 329 -28.88 14.43 1.01
C PRO A 329 -27.91 13.92 -0.02
#